data_a8f8d053400e4e421f3f1d0fa63f7604
#
_entry.id   a8f8d053400e4e421f3f1d0fa63f7604
#
_cell.length_a   1.000
_cell.length_b   1.000
_cell.length_c   1.000
_cell.angle_alpha   90.00
_cell.angle_beta   90.00
_cell.angle_gamma   90.00
#
_symmetry.space_group_name_H-M   'P 1'
#
loop_
_entity.id
_entity.type
_entity.pdbx_description
1 polymer ?
#
loop_
_entity_poly.entity_id
_entity_poly.type
_entity_poly.pdbx_seq_one_letter_code
_entity_poly.pdbx_strand_id
1 'polypeptide(L)'
;GFSMVSIEDSKRGDLGASRLDPNDPWVKWCETSLCQTTKKSISLLPNLGGSLPNDIFSVEMGLRTIWIPHSYPACSQHAPNEHLLGSIAREGLAMMAGLFWDLGHTKDLPEF
;
A
#
# COMPACT_ATOMS: atom_id res chain seq x y z
N GLY A 1 -16.38 30.67 15.74
CA GLY A 1 -15.82 30.32 14.44
C GLY A 1 -14.53 31.07 14.19
N PHE A 2 -13.67 30.51 13.36
CA PHE A 2 -12.42 31.16 12.98
C PHE A 2 -12.66 32.08 11.80
N SER A 3 -12.66 33.41 12.05
CA SER A 3 -12.98 34.44 11.03
C SER A 3 -11.88 34.62 9.96
N MET A 4 -10.71 34.00 10.17
CA MET A 4 -9.57 34.05 9.24
C MET A 4 -9.41 32.80 8.39
N VAL A 5 -10.33 31.84 8.49
CA VAL A 5 -10.31 30.60 7.72
C VAL A 5 -11.51 30.60 6.78
N SER A 6 -11.25 30.53 5.49
CA SER A 6 -12.27 30.25 4.47
C SER A 6 -12.09 28.83 3.96
N ILE A 7 -13.19 28.10 3.79
CA ILE A 7 -13.20 26.81 3.14
C ILE A 7 -13.51 27.09 1.66
N GLU A 8 -12.56 26.77 0.79
CA GLU A 8 -12.79 26.78 -0.65
C GLU A 8 -13.10 25.36 -1.10
N ASP A 9 -14.22 25.16 -1.78
CA ASP A 9 -14.52 23.89 -2.43
C ASP A 9 -13.45 23.59 -3.49
N SER A 10 -12.62 22.62 -3.22
CA SER A 10 -11.72 22.13 -4.24
C SER A 10 -12.55 21.35 -5.27
N LYS A 11 -12.48 21.74 -6.53
CA LYS A 11 -13.06 20.98 -7.65
C LYS A 11 -12.36 19.64 -7.89
N ARG A 12 -11.37 19.29 -7.07
CA ARG A 12 -10.74 17.97 -7.04
C ARG A 12 -11.65 17.06 -6.24
N GLY A 13 -12.09 15.97 -6.84
CA GLY A 13 -12.87 14.95 -6.15
C GLY A 13 -12.16 14.52 -4.85
N ASP A 14 -12.93 14.30 -3.81
CA ASP A 14 -12.42 13.79 -2.55
C ASP A 14 -11.87 12.39 -2.76
N LEU A 15 -10.71 12.10 -2.19
CA LEU A 15 -10.16 10.75 -2.16
C LEU A 15 -10.77 10.04 -0.94
N GLY A 16 -11.62 9.07 -1.19
CA GLY A 16 -12.27 8.28 -0.16
C GLY A 16 -11.28 7.45 0.64
N ALA A 17 -11.49 7.35 1.95
CA ALA A 17 -10.70 6.44 2.79
C ALA A 17 -11.09 5.00 2.48
N SER A 18 -10.10 4.14 2.29
CA SER A 18 -10.29 2.70 2.09
C SER A 18 -9.50 1.91 3.12
N ARG A 19 -10.00 0.75 3.49
CA ARG A 19 -9.35 -0.15 4.43
C ARG A 19 -9.74 -1.59 4.13
N LEU A 20 -8.75 -2.46 4.02
CA LEU A 20 -8.94 -3.90 4.00
C LEU A 20 -8.82 -4.44 5.43
N ASP A 21 -9.59 -5.48 5.77
CA ASP A 21 -9.46 -6.15 7.06
C ASP A 21 -8.05 -6.77 7.19
N PRO A 22 -7.31 -6.46 8.26
CA PRO A 22 -6.00 -7.07 8.49
C PRO A 22 -6.02 -8.60 8.57
N ASN A 23 -7.16 -9.20 8.85
CA ASN A 23 -7.35 -10.66 8.90
C ASN A 23 -7.82 -11.26 7.58
N ASP A 24 -8.01 -10.45 6.54
CA ASP A 24 -8.38 -10.96 5.21
C ASP A 24 -7.37 -12.02 4.74
N PRO A 25 -7.83 -13.16 4.19
CA PRO A 25 -6.95 -14.23 3.72
C PRO A 25 -5.89 -13.78 2.72
N TRP A 26 -6.20 -12.81 1.86
CA TRP A 26 -5.24 -12.25 0.91
C TRP A 26 -4.14 -11.44 1.59
N VAL A 27 -4.43 -10.77 2.71
CA VAL A 27 -3.41 -10.09 3.51
C VAL A 27 -2.43 -11.12 4.09
N LYS A 28 -2.94 -12.23 4.64
CA LYS A 28 -2.10 -13.31 5.19
C LYS A 28 -1.27 -14.01 4.13
N TRP A 29 -1.86 -14.26 2.97
CA TRP A 29 -1.14 -14.83 1.83
C TRP A 29 0.00 -13.89 1.39
N CYS A 30 -0.28 -12.60 1.22
CA CYS A 30 0.70 -11.59 0.81
C CYS A 30 1.84 -11.48 1.84
N GLU A 31 1.52 -11.43 3.14
CA GLU A 31 2.50 -11.42 4.22
C GLU A 31 3.43 -12.63 4.15
N THR A 32 2.87 -13.82 3.92
CA THR A 32 3.65 -15.07 3.78
C THR A 32 4.60 -15.01 2.60
N SER A 33 4.14 -14.61 1.43
CA SER A 33 4.95 -14.47 0.22
C SER A 33 6.09 -13.45 0.41
N LEU A 34 5.77 -12.28 0.99
CA LEU A 34 6.78 -11.27 1.28
C LEU A 34 7.83 -11.76 2.28
N CYS A 35 7.43 -12.48 3.34
CA CYS A 35 8.36 -13.09 4.30
C CYS A 35 9.26 -14.11 3.61
N GLN A 36 8.71 -14.94 2.72
CA GLN A 36 9.47 -15.93 1.98
C GLN A 36 10.51 -15.29 1.04
N THR A 37 10.13 -14.22 0.36
CA THR A 37 11.01 -13.52 -0.58
C THR A 37 12.12 -12.75 0.15
N THR A 38 11.76 -11.99 1.17
CA THR A 38 12.70 -11.09 1.85
C THR A 38 13.53 -11.77 2.93
N LYS A 39 13.09 -12.93 3.44
CA LYS A 39 13.62 -13.59 4.64
C LYS A 39 13.58 -12.71 5.89
N LYS A 40 12.66 -11.74 5.91
CA LYS A 40 12.44 -10.79 7.02
C LYS A 40 11.01 -10.91 7.53
N SER A 41 10.80 -10.52 8.78
CA SER A 41 9.45 -10.31 9.30
C SER A 41 8.83 -9.07 8.66
N ILE A 42 7.57 -9.18 8.32
CA ILE A 42 6.78 -8.07 7.75
C ILE A 42 5.96 -7.43 8.85
N SER A 43 5.94 -6.10 8.85
CA SER A 43 5.07 -5.35 9.76
C SER A 43 3.78 -4.98 9.04
N LEU A 44 2.67 -5.46 9.57
CA LEU A 44 1.34 -5.10 9.08
C LEU A 44 0.88 -3.82 9.77
N LEU A 45 0.66 -2.77 8.99
CA LEU A 45 0.11 -1.50 9.47
C LEU A 45 -1.36 -1.42 9.05
N PRO A 46 -2.31 -1.56 9.97
CA PRO A 46 -3.73 -1.57 9.62
C PRO A 46 -4.26 -0.19 9.18
N ASN A 47 -3.53 0.86 9.52
CA ASN A 47 -3.84 2.22 9.11
C ASN A 47 -2.55 2.97 8.80
N LEU A 48 -2.54 3.69 7.70
CA LEU A 48 -1.44 4.56 7.30
C LEU A 48 -2.04 5.85 6.72
N GLY A 49 -1.48 7.00 7.10
CA GLY A 49 -1.83 8.27 6.50
C GLY A 49 -1.24 8.36 5.10
N GLY A 50 -2.05 8.82 4.16
CA GLY A 50 -1.68 8.99 2.77
C GLY A 50 -2.93 9.04 1.90
N SER A 51 -2.87 9.77 0.79
CA SER A 51 -4.02 9.90 -0.11
C SER A 51 -3.65 9.37 -1.48
N LEU A 52 -4.34 8.32 -1.90
CA LEU A 52 -4.29 7.74 -3.23
C LEU A 52 -5.73 7.53 -3.72
N PRO A 53 -5.99 7.48 -5.02
CA PRO A 53 -7.31 7.18 -5.56
C PRO A 53 -7.63 5.67 -5.42
N ASN A 54 -7.45 5.12 -4.21
CA ASN A 54 -7.61 3.70 -3.93
C ASN A 54 -9.08 3.30 -3.78
N ASP A 55 -9.92 4.24 -3.45
CA ASP A 55 -11.37 4.10 -3.38
C ASP A 55 -11.98 3.63 -4.71
N ILE A 56 -11.42 4.05 -5.84
CA ILE A 56 -11.81 3.55 -7.17
C ILE A 56 -11.67 2.03 -7.23
N PHE A 57 -10.54 1.49 -6.77
CA PHE A 57 -10.30 0.05 -6.79
C PHE A 57 -11.09 -0.68 -5.70
N SER A 58 -11.10 -0.16 -4.49
CA SER A 58 -11.67 -0.85 -3.33
C SER A 58 -13.19 -0.69 -3.21
N VAL A 59 -13.75 0.46 -3.57
CA VAL A 59 -15.19 0.76 -3.42
C VAL A 59 -15.91 0.56 -4.75
N GLU A 60 -15.48 1.27 -5.80
CA GLU A 60 -16.18 1.23 -7.09
C GLU A 60 -16.01 -0.10 -7.81
N MET A 61 -14.81 -0.69 -7.77
CA MET A 61 -14.53 -1.97 -8.42
C MET A 61 -14.67 -3.17 -7.47
N GLY A 62 -14.82 -2.96 -6.17
CA GLY A 62 -14.93 -4.03 -5.18
C GLY A 62 -13.67 -4.88 -5.02
N LEU A 63 -12.50 -4.37 -5.41
CA LEU A 63 -11.25 -5.11 -5.36
C LEU A 63 -10.58 -4.99 -3.99
N ARG A 64 -9.99 -6.08 -3.53
CA ARG A 64 -9.10 -6.05 -2.37
C ARG A 64 -7.79 -5.38 -2.75
N THR A 65 -7.37 -4.41 -1.95
CA THR A 65 -6.15 -3.65 -2.22
C THR A 65 -5.20 -3.74 -1.04
N ILE A 66 -3.95 -4.07 -1.31
CA ILE A 66 -2.88 -4.17 -0.32
C ILE A 66 -1.77 -3.22 -0.75
N TRP A 67 -1.37 -2.33 0.15
CA TRP A 67 -0.30 -1.37 -0.12
C TRP A 67 1.03 -1.91 0.40
N ILE A 68 2.03 -1.90 -0.46
CA ILE A 68 3.40 -2.28 -0.13
C ILE A 68 4.28 -1.06 -0.37
N PRO A 69 4.48 -0.20 0.64
CA PRO A 69 5.26 1.01 0.48
C PRO A 69 6.74 0.71 0.31
N HIS A 70 7.40 1.45 -0.59
CA HIS A 70 8.84 1.42 -0.80
C HIS A 70 9.51 2.71 -0.33
N SER A 71 8.78 3.57 0.36
CA SER A 71 9.28 4.78 1.00
C SER A 71 9.68 4.51 2.46
N TYR A 72 10.46 5.41 3.03
CA TYR A 72 10.93 5.36 4.41
C TYR A 72 11.05 6.79 4.94
N PRO A 73 11.06 7.00 6.28
CA PRO A 73 11.00 8.36 6.85
C PRO A 73 12.08 9.32 6.33
N ALA A 74 13.30 8.83 6.10
CA ALA A 74 14.40 9.67 5.64
C ALA A 74 14.42 9.94 4.13
N CYS A 75 13.45 9.41 3.34
CA CYS A 75 13.39 9.70 1.90
C CYS A 75 12.93 11.13 1.59
N SER A 76 12.57 11.91 2.59
CA SER A 76 12.10 13.29 2.46
C SER A 76 10.90 13.44 1.53
N GLN A 77 9.94 12.50 1.61
CA GLN A 77 8.74 12.50 0.76
C GLN A 77 8.03 13.86 0.82
N HIS A 78 7.71 14.41 -0.35
CA HIS A 78 7.09 15.73 -0.54
C HIS A 78 7.94 16.92 -0.04
N ALA A 79 9.25 16.75 0.11
CA ALA A 79 10.16 17.77 0.58
C ALA A 79 11.37 17.93 -0.36
N PRO A 80 12.17 19.01 -0.21
CA PRO A 80 13.43 19.15 -0.96
C PRO A 80 14.35 17.94 -0.74
N ASN A 81 15.03 17.53 -1.81
CA ASN A 81 15.92 16.37 -1.83
C ASN A 81 15.21 15.02 -1.60
N GLU A 82 13.94 14.90 -1.94
CA GLU A 82 13.27 13.62 -1.97
C GLU A 82 14.06 12.61 -2.79
N HIS A 83 14.27 11.43 -2.24
CA HIS A 83 15.12 10.40 -2.85
C HIS A 83 14.71 8.99 -2.46
N LEU A 84 15.13 8.02 -3.25
CA LEU A 84 14.95 6.61 -2.99
C LEU A 84 16.32 5.93 -2.89
N LEU A 85 16.54 5.17 -1.82
CA LEU A 85 17.72 4.33 -1.69
C LEU A 85 17.68 3.17 -2.70
N GLY A 86 18.78 2.98 -3.43
CA GLY A 86 18.90 1.90 -4.41
C GLY A 86 18.75 0.50 -3.80
N SER A 87 19.08 0.31 -2.53
CA SER A 87 18.85 -0.94 -1.80
C SER A 87 17.35 -1.22 -1.61
N ILE A 88 16.57 -0.21 -1.23
CA ILE A 88 15.11 -0.31 -1.07
C ILE A 88 14.43 -0.54 -2.42
N ALA A 89 14.87 0.13 -3.47
CA ALA A 89 14.34 -0.07 -4.81
C ALA A 89 14.56 -1.53 -5.29
N ARG A 90 15.75 -2.08 -5.06
CA ARG A 90 16.05 -3.48 -5.41
C ARG A 90 15.26 -4.48 -4.57
N GLU A 91 15.12 -4.24 -3.29
CA GLU A 91 14.30 -5.07 -2.41
C GLU A 91 12.82 -5.02 -2.83
N GLY A 92 12.30 -3.83 -3.12
CA GLY A 92 10.95 -3.64 -3.63
C GLY A 92 10.69 -4.41 -4.92
N LEU A 93 11.62 -4.34 -5.87
CA LEU A 93 11.52 -5.10 -7.11
C LEU A 93 11.51 -6.62 -6.86
N ALA A 94 12.35 -7.11 -5.96
CA ALA A 94 12.38 -8.52 -5.60
C ALA A 94 11.07 -8.96 -4.91
N MET A 95 10.52 -8.14 -4.01
CA MET A 95 9.23 -8.40 -3.36
C MET A 95 8.09 -8.51 -4.37
N MET A 96 8.00 -7.57 -5.31
CA MET A 96 6.95 -7.59 -6.35
C MET A 96 7.12 -8.79 -7.28
N ALA A 97 8.33 -9.10 -7.71
CA ALA A 97 8.60 -10.28 -8.52
C ALA A 97 8.23 -11.59 -7.79
N GLY A 98 8.56 -11.69 -6.49
CA GLY A 98 8.18 -12.81 -5.64
C GLY A 98 6.68 -13.00 -5.52
N LEU A 99 5.94 -11.91 -5.28
CA LEU A 99 4.47 -11.95 -5.22
C LEU A 99 3.85 -12.47 -6.51
N PHE A 100 4.29 -11.97 -7.68
CA PHE A 100 3.78 -12.46 -8.97
C PHE A 100 4.16 -13.92 -9.22
N TRP A 101 5.36 -14.32 -8.82
CA TRP A 101 5.78 -15.71 -8.93
C TRP A 101 4.92 -16.62 -8.07
N ASP A 102 4.74 -16.28 -6.80
CA ASP A 102 3.97 -17.07 -5.85
C ASP A 102 2.48 -17.11 -6.25
N LEU A 103 1.93 -16.00 -6.76
CA LEU A 103 0.56 -15.95 -7.28
C LEU A 103 0.35 -16.97 -8.41
N GLY A 104 1.33 -17.13 -9.30
CA GLY A 104 1.26 -18.09 -10.39
C GLY A 104 1.50 -19.55 -9.98
N HIS A 105 2.06 -19.82 -8.80
CA HIS A 105 2.47 -21.15 -8.36
C HIS A 105 1.69 -21.67 -7.14
N THR A 106 0.98 -20.82 -6.42
CA THR A 106 0.13 -21.23 -5.30
C THR A 106 -1.12 -21.95 -5.82
N LYS A 107 -1.31 -23.20 -5.40
CA LYS A 107 -2.45 -24.03 -5.83
C LYS A 107 -3.76 -23.61 -5.16
N ASP A 108 -3.69 -23.24 -3.89
CA ASP A 108 -4.86 -22.91 -3.06
C ASP A 108 -4.80 -21.41 -2.71
N LEU A 109 -5.11 -20.58 -3.69
CA LEU A 109 -5.24 -19.13 -3.46
C LEU A 109 -6.51 -18.84 -2.65
N PRO A 110 -6.50 -17.77 -1.85
CA PRO A 110 -7.73 -17.32 -1.19
C PRO A 110 -8.85 -17.01 -2.21
N GLU A 111 -10.08 -17.30 -1.85
CA GLU A 111 -11.23 -16.95 -2.68
C GLU A 111 -11.43 -15.42 -2.72
N PHE A 112 -11.98 -14.94 -3.83
CA PHE A 112 -12.35 -13.52 -4.01
C PHE A 112 -13.68 -13.20 -3.33
#